data_62b8b89f7cb969a199019dd0e43e003c
#
_entry.id   62b8b89f7cb969a199019dd0e43e003c
#
_cell.length_a   1.000
_cell.length_b   1.000
_cell.length_c   1.000
_cell.angle_alpha   90.00
_cell.angle_beta   90.00
_cell.angle_gamma   90.00
#
_symmetry.space_group_name_H-M   'P 1'
#
loop_
_entity.id
_entity.type
_entity.pdbx_description
1 polymer ?
#
loop_
_entity_poly.entity_id
_entity_poly.type
_entity_poly.pdbx_seq_one_letter_code
_entity_poly.pdbx_strand_id
1 'polypeptide(L)'
;MVAAASSSSAASAPRSGEEIREAFLNFYAERGHKRMASASLIPEDPTVLLTIAGMLPFKPVFLGQQERPAPRATSSQKCIRTNDIENVGRTARHHTFFEMLGNFSFGDYFKQQAIEWAWELSTGVYGIDPKNLVVSVFREDDEAEQIWRDVVGVNPKRIIRMDEADNFWASGPTGPCGPCSEIYYDFKPELGDEGIDLEDDDRFIEFYNLVFMQYNRDAEGTLTPLANRNIDTGMGLERMAQILQKVPNNYETDLIFPLIQAAADLAGVDYHQLNDKGKTSVQVIGDHS
;
A
#
# COMPACT_ATOMS: atom_id res chain seq x y z
N MET A 1 9.41 -46.86 -19.17
CA MET A 1 10.10 -45.58 -18.94
C MET A 1 9.11 -44.64 -18.32
N VAL A 2 9.19 -44.45 -17.01
CA VAL A 2 8.33 -43.55 -16.25
C VAL A 2 9.04 -42.17 -16.23
N ALA A 3 8.39 -41.16 -16.81
CA ALA A 3 8.90 -39.79 -16.80
C ALA A 3 8.80 -39.25 -15.37
N ALA A 4 9.94 -38.88 -14.83
CA ALA A 4 10.01 -38.18 -13.54
C ALA A 4 9.39 -36.79 -13.70
N ALA A 5 8.31 -36.54 -12.99
CA ALA A 5 7.77 -35.19 -12.80
C ALA A 5 8.78 -34.36 -12.02
N SER A 6 9.30 -33.31 -12.64
CA SER A 6 10.10 -32.30 -11.97
C SER A 6 9.23 -31.59 -10.95
N SER A 7 9.49 -31.83 -9.66
CA SER A 7 8.96 -31.01 -8.58
C SER A 7 9.60 -29.62 -8.69
N SER A 8 8.86 -28.64 -9.19
CA SER A 8 9.22 -27.25 -8.98
C SER A 8 9.16 -26.98 -7.48
N SER A 9 10.29 -26.73 -6.84
CA SER A 9 10.30 -26.22 -5.48
C SER A 9 9.55 -24.89 -5.49
N ALA A 10 8.40 -24.84 -4.82
CA ALA A 10 7.72 -23.59 -4.58
C ALA A 10 8.73 -22.65 -3.90
N ALA A 11 9.07 -21.53 -4.54
CA ALA A 11 9.92 -20.51 -3.92
C ALA A 11 9.24 -20.08 -2.62
N SER A 12 10.01 -19.98 -1.54
CA SER A 12 9.49 -19.46 -0.28
C SER A 12 9.02 -18.03 -0.49
N ALA A 13 7.90 -17.64 0.17
CA ALA A 13 7.42 -16.27 0.14
C ALA A 13 8.52 -15.29 0.60
N PRO A 14 8.66 -14.10 -0.06
CA PRO A 14 9.66 -13.10 0.29
C PRO A 14 9.41 -12.59 1.72
N ARG A 15 10.48 -12.32 2.48
CA ARG A 15 10.38 -11.91 3.87
C ARG A 15 11.17 -10.66 4.21
N SER A 16 12.37 -10.46 3.64
CA SER A 16 13.08 -9.20 3.85
C SER A 16 12.44 -8.06 3.06
N GLY A 17 12.60 -6.82 3.52
CA GLY A 17 12.10 -5.65 2.82
C GLY A 17 12.61 -5.55 1.38
N GLU A 18 13.87 -5.96 1.13
CA GLU A 18 14.43 -6.03 -0.22
C GLU A 18 13.71 -7.07 -1.08
N GLU A 19 13.51 -8.29 -0.57
CA GLU A 19 12.80 -9.36 -1.28
C GLU A 19 11.36 -8.98 -1.58
N ILE A 20 10.67 -8.33 -0.63
CA ILE A 20 9.28 -7.85 -0.79
C ILE A 20 9.22 -6.80 -1.90
N ARG A 21 10.12 -5.82 -1.88
CA ARG A 21 10.24 -4.77 -2.90
C ARG A 21 10.47 -5.36 -4.28
N GLU A 22 11.46 -6.24 -4.43
CA GLU A 22 11.80 -6.84 -5.71
C GLU A 22 10.68 -7.78 -6.21
N ALA A 23 10.01 -8.52 -5.33
CA ALA A 23 8.88 -9.36 -5.70
C ALA A 23 7.73 -8.53 -6.30
N PHE A 24 7.38 -7.38 -5.68
CA PHE A 24 6.39 -6.46 -6.23
C PHE A 24 6.78 -5.95 -7.61
N LEU A 25 7.98 -5.40 -7.73
CA LEU A 25 8.44 -4.77 -8.97
C LEU A 25 8.56 -5.78 -10.11
N ASN A 26 9.03 -7.01 -9.81
CA ASN A 26 9.13 -8.08 -10.80
C ASN A 26 7.75 -8.59 -11.23
N PHE A 27 6.82 -8.79 -10.28
CA PHE A 27 5.45 -9.22 -10.55
C PHE A 27 4.76 -8.31 -11.58
N TYR A 28 4.89 -6.99 -11.42
CA TYR A 28 4.31 -6.02 -12.34
C TYR A 28 5.13 -5.85 -13.62
N ALA A 29 6.47 -5.96 -13.56
CA ALA A 29 7.31 -5.95 -14.76
C ALA A 29 6.99 -7.11 -15.73
N GLU A 30 6.76 -8.32 -15.19
CA GLU A 30 6.33 -9.50 -15.96
C GLU A 30 4.95 -9.29 -16.63
N ARG A 31 4.14 -8.36 -16.09
CA ARG A 31 2.84 -7.95 -16.65
C ARG A 31 2.93 -6.68 -17.52
N GLY A 32 4.14 -6.36 -18.00
CA GLY A 32 4.38 -5.29 -18.97
C GLY A 32 4.48 -3.88 -18.34
N HIS A 33 4.64 -3.75 -17.03
CA HIS A 33 4.87 -2.46 -16.40
C HIS A 33 6.35 -2.05 -16.52
N LYS A 34 6.59 -0.81 -16.95
CA LYS A 34 7.93 -0.23 -16.94
C LYS A 34 8.35 0.09 -15.52
N ARG A 35 9.48 -0.47 -15.08
CA ARG A 35 10.06 -0.09 -13.78
C ARG A 35 10.58 1.35 -13.85
N MET A 36 10.14 2.17 -12.90
CA MET A 36 10.54 3.57 -12.76
C MET A 36 11.35 3.75 -11.48
N ALA A 37 12.35 4.61 -11.54
CA ALA A 37 13.10 5.00 -10.33
C ALA A 37 12.22 5.85 -9.39
N SER A 38 12.54 5.82 -8.09
CA SER A 38 11.97 6.76 -7.12
C SER A 38 12.32 8.20 -7.51
N ALA A 39 11.31 9.06 -7.53
CA ALA A 39 11.51 10.49 -7.71
C ALA A 39 12.09 11.14 -6.43
N SER A 40 12.48 12.40 -6.53
CA SER A 40 12.93 13.20 -5.39
C SER A 40 11.85 13.30 -4.30
N LEU A 41 12.26 13.36 -3.04
CA LEU A 41 11.37 13.68 -1.91
C LEU A 41 10.87 15.14 -1.95
N ILE A 42 11.60 16.02 -2.65
CA ILE A 42 11.17 17.39 -2.95
C ILE A 42 10.54 17.35 -4.34
N PRO A 43 9.20 17.43 -4.45
CA PRO A 43 8.50 17.30 -5.72
C PRO A 43 8.60 18.57 -6.56
N GLU A 44 8.41 18.42 -7.87
CA GLU A 44 8.25 19.57 -8.78
C GLU A 44 6.80 20.15 -8.72
N ASP A 45 5.86 19.45 -8.08
CA ASP A 45 4.47 19.89 -7.90
C ASP A 45 4.41 21.03 -6.86
N PRO A 46 4.01 22.26 -7.24
CA PRO A 46 3.96 23.41 -6.32
C PRO A 46 2.82 23.29 -5.28
N THR A 47 1.94 22.33 -5.41
CA THR A 47 0.79 22.15 -4.49
C THR A 47 1.14 21.35 -3.25
N VAL A 48 2.30 20.72 -3.19
CA VAL A 48 2.77 19.90 -2.07
C VAL A 48 4.26 20.18 -1.77
N LEU A 49 4.63 20.14 -0.50
CA LEU A 49 6.02 20.41 -0.06
C LEU A 49 6.91 19.17 -0.18
N LEU A 50 6.35 17.99 -0.03
CA LEU A 50 7.07 16.71 -0.01
C LEU A 50 6.35 15.68 -0.88
N THR A 51 7.09 14.69 -1.34
CA THR A 51 6.50 13.54 -2.06
C THR A 51 5.84 12.61 -1.05
N ILE A 52 4.51 12.67 -0.99
CA ILE A 52 3.67 11.97 0.00
C ILE A 52 3.02 10.69 -0.53
N ALA A 53 3.12 10.43 -1.85
CA ALA A 53 2.49 9.27 -2.49
C ALA A 53 3.22 8.88 -3.77
N GLY A 54 3.10 7.61 -4.15
CA GLY A 54 3.75 7.04 -5.33
C GLY A 54 3.28 7.63 -6.66
N MET A 55 2.04 8.11 -6.71
CA MET A 55 1.46 8.71 -7.92
C MET A 55 1.95 10.14 -8.21
N LEU A 56 2.50 10.83 -7.22
CA LEU A 56 2.78 12.27 -7.35
C LEU A 56 3.67 12.62 -8.55
N PRO A 57 4.72 11.85 -8.88
CA PRO A 57 5.53 12.08 -10.08
C PRO A 57 4.74 11.91 -11.39
N PHE A 58 3.60 11.20 -11.35
CA PHE A 58 2.76 10.92 -12.51
C PHE A 58 1.50 11.81 -12.58
N LYS A 59 1.29 12.71 -11.62
CA LYS A 59 0.11 13.60 -11.60
C LYS A 59 -0.10 14.36 -12.92
N PRO A 60 0.92 14.94 -13.58
CA PRO A 60 0.75 15.57 -14.88
C PRO A 60 0.31 14.60 -15.99
N VAL A 61 0.73 13.32 -15.90
CA VAL A 61 0.33 12.28 -16.85
C VAL A 61 -1.15 11.93 -16.68
N PHE A 62 -1.62 11.76 -15.44
CA PHE A 62 -3.04 11.51 -15.15
C PHE A 62 -3.95 12.65 -15.60
N LEU A 63 -3.47 13.88 -15.52
CA LEU A 63 -4.17 15.08 -15.98
C LEU A 63 -4.08 15.30 -17.51
N GLY A 64 -3.32 14.45 -18.24
CA GLY A 64 -3.07 14.62 -19.67
C GLY A 64 -2.19 15.83 -20.03
N GLN A 65 -1.46 16.37 -19.06
CA GLN A 65 -0.55 17.51 -19.22
C GLN A 65 0.86 17.08 -19.68
N GLN A 66 1.17 15.81 -19.51
CA GLN A 66 2.44 15.22 -19.90
C GLN A 66 2.22 13.88 -20.59
N GLU A 67 3.08 13.55 -21.55
CA GLU A 67 3.06 12.24 -22.21
C GLU A 67 3.42 11.13 -21.20
N ARG A 68 2.70 10.01 -21.27
CA ARG A 68 2.95 8.85 -20.40
C ARG A 68 4.30 8.20 -20.72
N PRO A 69 5.08 7.80 -19.70
CA PRO A 69 6.38 7.15 -19.91
C PRO A 69 6.27 5.75 -20.52
N ALA A 70 5.10 5.13 -20.35
CA ALA A 70 4.69 3.84 -20.88
C ALA A 70 3.17 3.70 -20.64
N PRO A 71 2.47 2.72 -21.25
CA PRO A 71 1.07 2.42 -20.90
C PRO A 71 0.88 2.01 -19.44
N ARG A 72 1.88 1.34 -18.87
CA ARG A 72 1.93 0.83 -17.49
C ARG A 72 3.27 1.16 -16.85
N ALA A 73 3.27 1.45 -15.56
CA ALA A 73 4.49 1.66 -14.78
C ALA A 73 4.40 1.01 -13.40
N THR A 74 5.56 0.72 -12.82
CA THR A 74 5.68 0.27 -11.42
C THR A 74 6.91 0.90 -10.78
N SER A 75 6.81 1.26 -9.50
CA SER A 75 7.91 1.87 -8.76
C SER A 75 7.83 1.54 -7.28
N SER A 76 8.97 1.64 -6.59
CA SER A 76 9.04 1.83 -5.15
C SER A 76 9.39 3.29 -4.90
N GLN A 77 8.42 4.11 -4.52
CA GLN A 77 8.58 5.54 -4.30
C GLN A 77 8.88 5.82 -2.84
N LYS A 78 10.00 6.47 -2.57
CA LYS A 78 10.30 7.04 -1.25
C LYS A 78 9.34 8.19 -0.96
N CYS A 79 8.71 8.16 0.20
CA CYS A 79 7.71 9.14 0.63
C CYS A 79 8.03 9.69 2.01
N ILE A 80 7.60 10.93 2.25
CA ILE A 80 7.60 11.53 3.59
C ILE A 80 6.23 12.11 3.88
N ARG A 81 5.64 11.72 5.04
CA ARG A 81 4.41 12.30 5.59
C ARG A 81 4.68 12.80 7.01
N THR A 82 4.32 14.05 7.26
CA THR A 82 4.53 14.70 8.57
C THR A 82 3.22 15.10 9.26
N ASN A 83 2.07 14.88 8.61
CA ASN A 83 0.75 15.15 9.20
C ASN A 83 0.47 14.31 10.44
N ASP A 84 1.02 13.11 10.54
CA ASP A 84 0.86 12.18 11.66
C ASP A 84 2.11 12.05 12.55
N ILE A 85 3.00 13.04 12.53
CA ILE A 85 4.27 13.00 13.26
C ILE A 85 4.09 12.79 14.77
N GLU A 86 2.99 13.29 15.35
CA GLU A 86 2.64 13.12 16.77
C GLU A 86 2.29 11.66 17.12
N ASN A 87 1.98 10.84 16.12
CA ASN A 87 1.64 9.42 16.27
C ASN A 87 2.87 8.50 16.17
N VAL A 88 4.03 9.03 15.79
CA VAL A 88 5.28 8.27 15.71
C VAL A 88 5.66 7.71 17.08
N GLY A 89 5.92 6.39 17.13
CA GLY A 89 6.20 5.66 18.37
C GLY A 89 4.98 5.41 19.28
N ARG A 90 3.79 5.91 18.92
CA ARG A 90 2.54 5.70 19.68
C ARG A 90 1.61 4.69 19.04
N THR A 91 1.69 4.55 17.74
CA THR A 91 0.96 3.54 16.96
C THR A 91 1.94 2.57 16.32
N ALA A 92 1.46 1.42 15.93
CA ALA A 92 2.30 0.38 15.31
C ALA A 92 2.75 0.73 13.87
N ARG A 93 2.12 1.72 13.23
CA ARG A 93 2.19 1.92 11.77
C ARG A 93 2.57 3.33 11.29
N HIS A 94 2.60 4.34 12.17
CA HIS A 94 2.94 5.71 11.78
C HIS A 94 4.42 5.98 11.95
N HIS A 95 5.10 6.30 10.87
CA HIS A 95 6.47 6.78 10.77
C HIS A 95 6.54 7.81 9.65
N THR A 96 7.54 8.69 9.66
CA THR A 96 7.58 9.83 8.73
C THR A 96 8.03 9.43 7.34
N PHE A 97 9.11 8.65 7.23
CA PHE A 97 9.65 8.13 5.98
C PHE A 97 9.15 6.71 5.73
N PHE A 98 8.72 6.42 4.51
CA PHE A 98 8.32 5.08 4.09
C PHE A 98 8.47 4.88 2.58
N GLU A 99 8.45 3.63 2.13
CA GLU A 99 8.39 3.30 0.71
C GLU A 99 6.98 2.88 0.31
N MET A 100 6.48 3.50 -0.75
CA MET A 100 5.19 3.14 -1.36
C MET A 100 5.46 2.37 -2.65
N LEU A 101 5.10 1.11 -2.65
CA LEU A 101 5.10 0.25 -3.84
C LEU A 101 3.86 0.54 -4.67
N GLY A 102 4.04 0.89 -5.94
CA GLY A 102 2.94 1.29 -6.80
C GLY A 102 2.96 0.61 -8.16
N ASN A 103 1.78 0.29 -8.67
CA ASN A 103 1.55 -0.05 -10.06
C ASN A 103 0.52 0.91 -10.65
N PHE A 104 0.79 1.37 -11.86
CA PHE A 104 0.06 2.45 -12.51
C PHE A 104 -0.39 2.00 -13.91
N SER A 105 -1.62 2.38 -14.27
CA SER A 105 -2.16 2.26 -15.62
C SER A 105 -2.55 3.64 -16.15
N PHE A 106 -2.01 4.02 -17.27
CA PHE A 106 -2.30 5.28 -17.94
C PHE A 106 -3.23 5.04 -19.14
N GLY A 107 -4.52 4.75 -18.84
CA GLY A 107 -5.54 4.46 -19.84
C GLY A 107 -5.36 3.13 -20.57
N ASP A 108 -4.81 2.10 -19.89
CA ASP A 108 -4.55 0.80 -20.50
C ASP A 108 -5.43 -0.30 -19.87
N TYR A 109 -5.28 -0.58 -18.57
CA TYR A 109 -6.19 -1.47 -17.82
C TYR A 109 -6.91 -0.69 -16.71
N PHE A 110 -7.95 -1.29 -16.15
CA PHE A 110 -8.76 -0.65 -15.11
C PHE A 110 -9.10 -1.63 -13.97
N LYS A 111 -10.23 -1.44 -13.27
CA LYS A 111 -10.57 -2.11 -12.01
C LYS A 111 -10.33 -3.61 -12.00
N GLN A 112 -10.83 -4.35 -13.00
CA GLN A 112 -10.77 -5.80 -12.97
C GLN A 112 -9.33 -6.31 -12.88
N GLN A 113 -8.46 -5.88 -13.78
CA GLN A 113 -7.05 -6.32 -13.76
C GLN A 113 -6.32 -5.82 -12.51
N ALA A 114 -6.61 -4.59 -12.05
CA ALA A 114 -5.99 -4.07 -10.84
C ALA A 114 -6.33 -4.94 -9.62
N ILE A 115 -7.60 -5.29 -9.46
CA ILE A 115 -8.10 -6.12 -8.37
C ILE A 115 -7.55 -7.55 -8.44
N GLU A 116 -7.66 -8.20 -9.61
CA GLU A 116 -7.17 -9.57 -9.81
C GLU A 116 -5.67 -9.68 -9.50
N TRP A 117 -4.86 -8.75 -10.01
CA TRP A 117 -3.40 -8.76 -9.79
C TRP A 117 -3.01 -8.43 -8.35
N ALA A 118 -3.71 -7.50 -7.71
CA ALA A 118 -3.46 -7.19 -6.29
C ALA A 118 -3.74 -8.41 -5.40
N TRP A 119 -4.81 -9.16 -5.69
CA TRP A 119 -5.13 -10.39 -4.98
C TRP A 119 -4.13 -11.51 -5.28
N GLU A 120 -3.78 -11.73 -6.53
CA GLU A 120 -2.77 -12.72 -6.95
C GLU A 120 -1.41 -12.44 -6.31
N LEU A 121 -0.98 -11.18 -6.28
CA LEU A 121 0.26 -10.78 -5.60
C LEU A 121 0.19 -11.10 -4.10
N SER A 122 -0.89 -10.71 -3.44
CA SER A 122 -1.05 -10.87 -1.99
C SER A 122 -1.12 -12.34 -1.58
N THR A 123 -1.91 -13.15 -2.28
CA THR A 123 -2.14 -14.55 -1.90
C THR A 123 -1.15 -15.53 -2.54
N GLY A 124 -0.75 -15.27 -3.79
CA GLY A 124 0.14 -16.15 -4.55
C GLY A 124 1.62 -15.87 -4.29
N VAL A 125 2.07 -14.63 -4.46
CA VAL A 125 3.50 -14.27 -4.33
C VAL A 125 3.89 -14.09 -2.87
N TYR A 126 3.13 -13.29 -2.12
CA TYR A 126 3.38 -13.07 -0.70
C TYR A 126 2.86 -14.20 0.21
N GLY A 127 2.03 -15.09 -0.32
CA GLY A 127 1.57 -16.28 0.38
C GLY A 127 0.66 -16.00 1.56
N ILE A 128 -0.06 -14.88 1.56
CA ILE A 128 -1.02 -14.54 2.60
C ILE A 128 -2.25 -15.44 2.44
N ASP A 129 -2.66 -16.10 3.53
CA ASP A 129 -3.88 -16.91 3.54
C ASP A 129 -5.11 -16.00 3.29
N PRO A 130 -5.95 -16.30 2.29
CA PRO A 130 -7.15 -15.50 2.01
C PRO A 130 -8.07 -15.25 3.22
N LYS A 131 -8.07 -16.15 4.19
CA LYS A 131 -8.86 -15.98 5.45
C LYS A 131 -8.35 -14.81 6.32
N ASN A 132 -7.10 -14.36 6.11
CA ASN A 132 -6.52 -13.20 6.80
C ASN A 132 -6.75 -11.90 6.03
N LEU A 133 -7.47 -11.91 4.90
CA LEU A 133 -7.70 -10.74 4.09
C LEU A 133 -9.14 -10.27 4.16
N VAL A 134 -9.30 -8.95 4.28
CA VAL A 134 -10.58 -8.25 4.16
C VAL A 134 -10.38 -7.14 3.14
N VAL A 135 -11.39 -6.83 2.36
CA VAL A 135 -11.31 -5.75 1.37
C VAL A 135 -12.38 -4.71 1.64
N SER A 136 -12.05 -3.45 1.41
CA SER A 136 -13.01 -2.36 1.40
C SER A 136 -13.34 -1.95 -0.03
N VAL A 137 -14.53 -1.37 -0.24
CA VAL A 137 -14.94 -0.73 -1.48
C VAL A 137 -15.70 0.54 -1.15
N PHE A 138 -15.60 1.54 -2.04
CA PHE A 138 -16.46 2.71 -1.93
C PHE A 138 -17.93 2.31 -2.01
N ARG A 139 -18.78 2.87 -1.13
CA ARG A 139 -20.18 2.44 -0.97
C ARG A 139 -21.02 2.48 -2.25
N GLU A 140 -20.65 3.33 -3.21
CA GLU A 140 -21.35 3.48 -4.50
C GLU A 140 -20.63 2.73 -5.64
N ASP A 141 -19.54 1.99 -5.34
CA ASP A 141 -18.78 1.26 -6.36
C ASP A 141 -19.20 -0.22 -6.44
N ASP A 142 -20.40 -0.43 -6.98
CA ASP A 142 -20.95 -1.79 -7.18
C ASP A 142 -20.09 -2.64 -8.13
N GLU A 143 -19.39 -1.99 -9.09
CA GLU A 143 -18.49 -2.68 -10.03
C GLU A 143 -17.30 -3.32 -9.28
N ALA A 144 -16.66 -2.58 -8.36
CA ALA A 144 -15.54 -3.11 -7.58
C ALA A 144 -15.99 -4.24 -6.66
N GLU A 145 -17.13 -4.08 -5.96
CA GLU A 145 -17.69 -5.16 -5.12
C GLU A 145 -17.98 -6.42 -5.95
N GLN A 146 -18.61 -6.27 -7.12
CA GLN A 146 -18.90 -7.40 -7.99
C GLN A 146 -17.64 -8.11 -8.44
N ILE A 147 -16.57 -7.40 -8.78
CA ILE A 147 -15.28 -7.99 -9.16
C ILE A 147 -14.70 -8.80 -8.00
N TRP A 148 -14.67 -8.23 -6.79
CA TRP A 148 -14.17 -8.94 -5.61
C TRP A 148 -14.95 -10.22 -5.33
N ARG A 149 -16.29 -10.14 -5.38
CA ARG A 149 -17.19 -11.25 -5.07
C ARG A 149 -17.21 -12.32 -6.16
N ASP A 150 -17.43 -11.91 -7.42
CA ASP A 150 -17.80 -12.84 -8.50
C ASP A 150 -16.59 -13.28 -9.34
N VAL A 151 -15.54 -12.45 -9.44
CA VAL A 151 -14.33 -12.75 -10.22
C VAL A 151 -13.23 -13.30 -9.31
N VAL A 152 -12.93 -12.61 -8.23
CA VAL A 152 -11.88 -13.03 -7.28
C VAL A 152 -12.38 -14.11 -6.32
N GLY A 153 -13.65 -14.07 -5.93
CA GLY A 153 -14.26 -15.06 -5.05
C GLY A 153 -14.07 -14.76 -3.55
N VAL A 154 -13.89 -13.47 -3.19
CA VAL A 154 -13.83 -13.06 -1.78
C VAL A 154 -15.19 -13.30 -1.12
N ASN A 155 -15.17 -13.85 0.11
CA ASN A 155 -16.37 -14.02 0.90
C ASN A 155 -17.11 -12.67 1.06
N PRO A 156 -18.41 -12.56 0.68
CA PRO A 156 -19.15 -11.30 0.78
C PRO A 156 -19.12 -10.64 2.16
N LYS A 157 -19.00 -11.41 3.25
CA LYS A 157 -18.84 -10.87 4.60
C LYS A 157 -17.49 -10.19 4.85
N ARG A 158 -16.51 -10.40 3.97
CA ARG A 158 -15.19 -9.79 3.99
C ARG A 158 -15.01 -8.70 2.93
N ILE A 159 -16.12 -8.22 2.34
CA ILE A 159 -16.17 -7.07 1.45
C ILE A 159 -16.95 -5.98 2.18
N ILE A 160 -16.27 -4.95 2.65
CA ILE A 160 -16.84 -3.91 3.50
C ILE A 160 -17.04 -2.64 2.67
N ARG A 161 -18.27 -2.12 2.65
CA ARG A 161 -18.57 -0.84 2.01
C ARG A 161 -18.26 0.30 2.97
N MET A 162 -17.42 1.22 2.54
CA MET A 162 -17.03 2.39 3.31
C MET A 162 -17.40 3.68 2.57
N ASP A 163 -17.37 4.80 3.28
CA ASP A 163 -17.80 6.07 2.71
C ASP A 163 -16.68 6.86 2.02
N GLU A 164 -16.96 8.13 1.70
CA GLU A 164 -16.02 8.98 0.97
C GLU A 164 -14.76 9.30 1.78
N ALA A 165 -14.84 9.30 3.11
CA ALA A 165 -13.70 9.61 3.97
C ALA A 165 -12.59 8.56 3.83
N ASP A 166 -12.97 7.30 3.63
CA ASP A 166 -12.04 6.17 3.57
C ASP A 166 -11.77 5.68 2.14
N ASN A 167 -12.83 5.51 1.34
CA ASN A 167 -12.72 4.88 0.02
C ASN A 167 -12.93 5.81 -1.17
N PHE A 168 -12.64 7.12 -1.03
CA PHE A 168 -12.56 8.06 -2.15
C PHE A 168 -11.28 8.88 -2.07
N TRP A 169 -10.28 8.49 -2.82
CA TRP A 169 -8.95 9.12 -2.78
C TRP A 169 -8.85 10.34 -3.70
N ALA A 170 -8.14 11.37 -3.24
CA ALA A 170 -7.82 12.57 -4.02
C ALA A 170 -6.37 13.00 -3.80
N SER A 171 -5.71 13.51 -4.85
CA SER A 171 -4.31 13.96 -4.82
C SER A 171 -4.10 15.29 -4.05
N GLY A 172 -5.15 15.82 -3.44
CA GLY A 172 -5.18 17.09 -2.73
C GLY A 172 -6.56 17.74 -2.85
N PRO A 173 -6.70 19.02 -2.48
CA PRO A 173 -7.96 19.76 -2.63
C PRO A 173 -8.46 19.79 -4.06
N THR A 174 -7.54 19.81 -5.03
CA THR A 174 -7.79 19.78 -6.47
C THR A 174 -6.90 18.73 -7.15
N GLY A 175 -7.35 18.22 -8.27
CA GLY A 175 -6.57 17.28 -9.09
C GLY A 175 -7.25 15.92 -9.28
N PRO A 176 -6.51 14.93 -9.77
CA PRO A 176 -7.05 13.63 -10.08
C PRO A 176 -7.54 12.92 -8.82
N CYS A 177 -8.70 12.26 -8.91
CA CYS A 177 -9.34 11.56 -7.82
C CYS A 177 -10.26 10.44 -8.33
N GLY A 178 -10.74 9.62 -7.41
CA GLY A 178 -11.70 8.56 -7.70
C GLY A 178 -11.94 7.63 -6.52
N PRO A 179 -12.95 6.75 -6.63
CA PRO A 179 -13.17 5.72 -5.63
C PRO A 179 -11.97 4.80 -5.54
N CYS A 180 -11.76 4.23 -4.37
CA CYS A 180 -10.70 3.26 -4.16
C CYS A 180 -11.24 2.00 -3.45
N SER A 181 -10.43 0.97 -3.50
CA SER A 181 -10.63 -0.28 -2.80
C SER A 181 -9.34 -0.66 -2.10
N GLU A 182 -9.43 -1.07 -0.86
CA GLU A 182 -8.26 -1.35 -0.05
C GLU A 182 -8.24 -2.81 0.38
N ILE A 183 -7.03 -3.34 0.59
CA ILE A 183 -6.83 -4.67 1.14
C ILE A 183 -6.24 -4.54 2.53
N TYR A 184 -6.93 -5.15 3.50
CA TYR A 184 -6.56 -5.20 4.91
C TYR A 184 -6.09 -6.59 5.30
N TYR A 185 -5.13 -6.64 6.21
CA TYR A 185 -4.73 -7.86 6.88
C TYR A 185 -5.44 -7.96 8.24
N ASP A 186 -6.11 -9.09 8.48
CA ASP A 186 -6.77 -9.44 9.75
C ASP A 186 -5.78 -10.23 10.61
N PHE A 187 -5.31 -9.63 11.70
CA PHE A 187 -4.41 -10.29 12.66
C PHE A 187 -5.11 -11.30 13.56
N LYS A 188 -6.47 -11.26 13.61
CA LYS A 188 -7.30 -12.10 14.50
C LYS A 188 -8.44 -12.76 13.73
N PRO A 189 -8.16 -13.54 12.64
CA PRO A 189 -9.19 -14.13 11.79
C PRO A 189 -10.06 -15.14 12.53
N GLU A 190 -9.59 -15.67 13.67
CA GLU A 190 -10.36 -16.56 14.54
C GLU A 190 -11.57 -15.90 15.21
N LEU A 191 -11.64 -14.56 15.23
CA LEU A 191 -12.81 -13.83 15.71
C LEU A 191 -14.01 -13.90 14.73
N GLY A 192 -13.78 -14.44 13.52
CA GLY A 192 -14.80 -14.64 12.49
C GLY A 192 -15.14 -13.38 11.70
N ASP A 193 -16.18 -13.51 10.87
CA ASP A 193 -16.54 -12.53 9.83
C ASP A 193 -17.74 -11.65 10.22
N GLU A 194 -18.26 -11.78 11.44
CA GLU A 194 -19.41 -10.99 11.89
C GLU A 194 -18.92 -9.68 12.53
N GLY A 195 -19.54 -8.57 12.12
CA GLY A 195 -19.26 -7.26 12.73
C GLY A 195 -17.83 -6.78 12.49
N ILE A 196 -17.26 -7.03 11.29
CA ILE A 196 -15.96 -6.50 10.90
C ILE A 196 -16.02 -4.97 10.92
N ASP A 197 -15.15 -4.36 11.72
CA ASP A 197 -14.92 -2.93 11.81
C ASP A 197 -13.47 -2.66 11.41
N LEU A 198 -13.27 -2.09 10.22
CA LEU A 198 -11.92 -1.81 9.68
C LEU A 198 -11.21 -0.64 10.39
N GLU A 199 -11.91 0.10 11.26
CA GLU A 199 -11.31 1.12 12.13
C GLU A 199 -10.66 0.52 13.39
N ASP A 200 -10.86 -0.79 13.66
CA ASP A 200 -10.16 -1.52 14.74
C ASP A 200 -8.70 -1.80 14.35
N ASP A 201 -7.83 -0.85 14.64
CA ASP A 201 -6.39 -0.90 14.38
C ASP A 201 -5.65 -2.04 15.11
N ASP A 202 -6.22 -2.62 16.17
CA ASP A 202 -5.68 -3.78 16.88
C ASP A 202 -5.95 -5.10 16.14
N ARG A 203 -6.90 -5.09 15.22
CA ARG A 203 -7.27 -6.24 14.42
C ARG A 203 -6.89 -6.11 12.96
N PHE A 204 -7.07 -4.92 12.37
CA PHE A 204 -6.89 -4.73 10.93
C PHE A 204 -5.79 -3.72 10.61
N ILE A 205 -5.02 -4.00 9.58
CA ILE A 205 -4.09 -3.05 8.98
C ILE A 205 -4.31 -3.01 7.47
N GLU A 206 -4.67 -1.82 6.96
CA GLU A 206 -4.63 -1.56 5.52
C GLU A 206 -3.19 -1.60 5.06
N PHE A 207 -2.90 -2.40 4.03
CA PHE A 207 -1.56 -2.48 3.45
C PHE A 207 -1.51 -2.15 1.97
N TYR A 208 -2.64 -2.21 1.24
CA TYR A 208 -2.66 -1.97 -0.19
C TYR A 208 -3.92 -1.22 -0.61
N ASN A 209 -3.75 -0.03 -1.17
CA ASN A 209 -4.83 0.81 -1.69
C ASN A 209 -4.82 0.78 -3.23
N LEU A 210 -5.98 0.52 -3.85
CA LEU A 210 -6.21 0.49 -5.28
C LEU A 210 -7.12 1.66 -5.66
N VAL A 211 -6.56 2.71 -6.25
CA VAL A 211 -7.32 3.91 -6.64
C VAL A 211 -7.75 3.81 -8.11
N PHE A 212 -9.04 3.93 -8.33
CA PHE A 212 -9.69 3.97 -9.64
C PHE A 212 -9.82 5.41 -10.10
N MET A 213 -8.73 5.96 -10.60
CA MET A 213 -8.58 7.36 -10.97
C MET A 213 -9.39 7.69 -12.21
N GLN A 214 -10.52 8.34 -12.02
CA GLN A 214 -11.46 8.61 -13.14
C GLN A 214 -11.99 10.03 -13.18
N TYR A 215 -11.73 10.85 -12.15
CA TYR A 215 -12.22 12.23 -12.09
C TYR A 215 -11.06 13.21 -11.83
N ASN A 216 -11.28 14.46 -12.25
CA ASN A 216 -10.52 15.63 -11.81
C ASN A 216 -11.44 16.50 -10.95
N ARG A 217 -10.99 16.88 -9.74
CA ARG A 217 -11.67 17.80 -8.84
C ARG A 217 -11.12 19.20 -9.05
N ASP A 218 -12.00 20.17 -9.33
CA ASP A 218 -11.62 21.59 -9.41
C ASP A 218 -11.64 22.29 -8.04
N ALA A 219 -11.34 23.61 -8.02
CA ALA A 219 -11.30 24.41 -6.80
C ALA A 219 -12.68 24.60 -6.13
N GLU A 220 -13.74 24.46 -6.89
CA GLU A 220 -15.13 24.51 -6.44
C GLU A 220 -15.65 23.15 -5.94
N GLY A 221 -14.80 22.09 -6.02
CA GLY A 221 -15.14 20.72 -5.64
C GLY A 221 -15.91 19.94 -6.70
N THR A 222 -16.06 20.49 -7.91
CA THR A 222 -16.76 19.82 -9.00
C THR A 222 -15.91 18.70 -9.58
N LEU A 223 -16.52 17.53 -9.76
CA LEU A 223 -15.88 16.38 -10.38
C LEU A 223 -16.15 16.33 -11.88
N THR A 224 -15.11 16.36 -12.69
CA THR A 224 -15.18 16.17 -14.13
C THR A 224 -14.46 14.89 -14.54
N PRO A 225 -14.99 14.06 -15.46
CA PRO A 225 -14.31 12.86 -15.91
C PRO A 225 -12.93 13.18 -16.49
N LEU A 226 -11.91 12.38 -16.15
CA LEU A 226 -10.62 12.40 -16.82
C LEU A 226 -10.76 11.89 -18.27
N ALA A 227 -9.83 12.30 -19.15
CA ALA A 227 -9.78 11.83 -20.53
C ALA A 227 -9.61 10.31 -20.62
N ASN A 228 -8.93 9.71 -19.67
CA ASN A 228 -8.74 8.27 -19.55
C ASN A 228 -9.06 7.82 -18.13
N ARG A 229 -9.54 6.58 -18.02
CA ARG A 229 -9.60 5.87 -16.74
C ARG A 229 -8.21 5.33 -16.43
N ASN A 230 -7.70 5.62 -15.26
CA ASN A 230 -6.35 5.26 -14.86
C ASN A 230 -6.38 4.44 -13.57
N ILE A 231 -5.29 3.71 -13.32
CA ILE A 231 -5.04 3.04 -12.05
C ILE A 231 -3.84 3.69 -11.40
N ASP A 232 -4.01 4.01 -10.13
CA ASP A 232 -2.97 4.34 -9.17
C ASP A 232 -3.07 3.35 -8.01
N THR A 233 -1.97 2.81 -7.55
CA THR A 233 -1.98 1.97 -6.36
C THR A 233 -0.86 2.33 -5.40
N GLY A 234 -1.06 2.03 -4.12
CA GLY A 234 -0.06 2.22 -3.09
C GLY A 234 -0.08 1.08 -2.07
N MET A 235 1.01 0.31 -2.02
CA MET A 235 1.26 -0.67 -0.97
C MET A 235 2.38 -0.15 -0.07
N GLY A 236 2.13 -0.07 1.25
CA GLY A 236 3.17 0.25 2.22
C GLY A 236 4.16 -0.89 2.34
N LEU A 237 5.44 -0.66 1.96
CA LEU A 237 6.48 -1.69 2.06
C LEU A 237 6.66 -2.14 3.51
N GLU A 238 6.71 -1.21 4.45
CA GLU A 238 6.94 -1.47 5.88
C GLU A 238 5.76 -2.21 6.51
N ARG A 239 4.51 -1.88 6.09
CA ARG A 239 3.31 -2.62 6.52
C ARG A 239 3.33 -4.07 6.02
N MET A 240 3.69 -4.27 4.76
CA MET A 240 3.84 -5.62 4.20
C MET A 240 4.98 -6.38 4.89
N ALA A 241 6.11 -5.72 5.19
CA ALA A 241 7.21 -6.31 5.94
C ALA A 241 6.76 -6.72 7.36
N GLN A 242 6.00 -5.88 8.07
CA GLN A 242 5.42 -6.23 9.37
C GLN A 242 4.59 -7.53 9.29
N ILE A 243 3.73 -7.64 8.30
CA ILE A 243 2.85 -8.82 8.10
C ILE A 243 3.69 -10.08 7.83
N LEU A 244 4.63 -10.03 6.89
CA LEU A 244 5.39 -11.19 6.42
C LEU A 244 6.48 -11.61 7.41
N GLN A 245 7.09 -10.67 8.12
CA GLN A 245 8.08 -10.92 9.17
C GLN A 245 7.44 -11.29 10.51
N LYS A 246 6.11 -11.08 10.64
CA LYS A 246 5.34 -11.36 11.86
C LYS A 246 5.89 -10.62 13.09
N VAL A 247 6.25 -9.37 12.89
CA VAL A 247 6.69 -8.46 13.96
C VAL A 247 5.53 -7.58 14.44
N PRO A 248 5.56 -7.08 15.68
CA PRO A 248 4.40 -6.41 16.28
C PRO A 248 4.09 -5.03 15.68
N ASN A 249 5.07 -4.41 15.03
CA ASN A 249 4.93 -3.05 14.47
C ASN A 249 5.95 -2.82 13.34
N ASN A 250 5.77 -1.74 12.58
CA ASN A 250 6.67 -1.36 11.50
C ASN A 250 8.10 -1.06 11.97
N TYR A 251 8.28 -0.57 13.21
CA TYR A 251 9.58 -0.23 13.76
C TYR A 251 10.50 -1.44 13.99
N GLU A 252 9.91 -2.63 14.15
CA GLU A 252 10.67 -3.88 14.40
C GLU A 252 10.90 -4.68 13.11
N THR A 253 10.59 -4.12 11.94
CA THR A 253 10.94 -4.71 10.64
C THR A 253 12.43 -4.53 10.34
N ASP A 254 12.96 -5.37 9.47
CA ASP A 254 14.36 -5.27 8.99
C ASP A 254 14.67 -3.94 8.26
N LEU A 255 13.63 -3.20 7.86
CA LEU A 255 13.73 -1.89 7.20
C LEU A 255 14.01 -0.75 8.19
N ILE A 256 13.35 -0.74 9.35
CA ILE A 256 13.41 0.38 10.30
C ILE A 256 14.22 0.01 11.55
N PHE A 257 14.16 -1.23 12.01
CA PHE A 257 14.80 -1.65 13.25
C PHE A 257 16.30 -1.35 13.33
N PRO A 258 17.10 -1.44 12.25
CA PRO A 258 18.52 -1.04 12.30
C PRO A 258 18.74 0.41 12.76
N LEU A 259 17.85 1.34 12.41
CA LEU A 259 17.90 2.74 12.85
C LEU A 259 17.52 2.86 14.34
N ILE A 260 16.48 2.13 14.75
CA ILE A 260 16.06 2.07 16.16
C ILE A 260 17.17 1.48 17.03
N GLN A 261 17.80 0.40 16.57
CA GLN A 261 18.92 -0.22 17.29
C GLN A 261 20.12 0.74 17.40
N ALA A 262 20.46 1.45 16.33
CA ALA A 262 21.53 2.44 16.36
C ALA A 262 21.24 3.57 17.37
N ALA A 263 19.99 4.04 17.44
CA ALA A 263 19.56 5.04 18.43
C ALA A 263 19.67 4.50 19.86
N ALA A 264 19.27 3.25 20.10
CA ALA A 264 19.40 2.58 21.41
C ALA A 264 20.86 2.42 21.82
N ASP A 265 21.73 1.98 20.91
CA ASP A 265 23.16 1.80 21.14
C ASP A 265 23.84 3.14 21.52
N LEU A 266 23.54 4.22 20.80
CA LEU A 266 24.03 5.57 21.12
C LEU A 266 23.55 6.07 22.47
N ALA A 267 22.32 5.71 22.87
CA ALA A 267 21.78 6.04 24.20
C ALA A 267 22.31 5.11 25.31
N GLY A 268 23.04 4.04 24.98
CA GLY A 268 23.55 3.06 25.95
C GLY A 268 22.45 2.24 26.60
N VAL A 269 21.35 1.96 25.90
CA VAL A 269 20.19 1.21 26.39
C VAL A 269 19.92 -0.03 25.53
N ASP A 270 19.35 -1.06 26.16
CA ASP A 270 18.85 -2.25 25.46
C ASP A 270 17.38 -2.02 25.11
N TYR A 271 17.07 -1.89 23.81
CA TYR A 271 15.70 -1.65 23.31
C TYR A 271 14.68 -2.66 23.87
N HIS A 272 15.04 -3.93 23.94
CA HIS A 272 14.13 -4.99 24.36
C HIS A 272 13.82 -4.97 25.87
N GLN A 273 14.65 -4.30 26.67
CA GLN A 273 14.46 -4.13 28.12
C GLN A 273 13.76 -2.82 28.49
N LEU A 274 13.53 -1.93 27.50
CA LEU A 274 12.82 -0.69 27.74
C LEU A 274 11.34 -0.93 28.02
N ASN A 275 10.76 -0.09 28.88
CA ASN A 275 9.31 0.03 29.00
C ASN A 275 8.73 0.78 27.78
N ASP A 276 7.42 0.83 27.64
CA ASP A 276 6.74 1.42 26.49
C ASP A 276 7.17 2.87 26.22
N LYS A 277 7.33 3.70 27.28
CA LYS A 277 7.79 5.07 27.13
C LYS A 277 9.22 5.15 26.59
N GLY A 278 10.10 4.26 27.05
CA GLY A 278 11.47 4.15 26.58
C GLY A 278 11.52 3.70 25.12
N LYS A 279 10.75 2.69 24.76
CA LYS A 279 10.62 2.23 23.36
C LYS A 279 10.13 3.35 22.46
N THR A 280 9.03 4.01 22.81
CA THR A 280 8.52 5.19 22.08
C THR A 280 9.60 6.24 21.85
N SER A 281 10.38 6.58 22.89
CA SER A 281 11.43 7.59 22.76
C SER A 281 12.50 7.19 21.74
N VAL A 282 12.96 5.93 21.77
CA VAL A 282 13.98 5.42 20.84
C VAL A 282 13.42 5.31 19.41
N GLN A 283 12.15 4.91 19.26
CA GLN A 283 11.46 4.86 17.96
C GLN A 283 11.35 6.26 17.34
N VAL A 284 10.97 7.28 18.13
CA VAL A 284 10.92 8.68 17.67
C VAL A 284 12.31 9.15 17.23
N ILE A 285 13.37 8.85 18.01
CA ILE A 285 14.73 9.23 17.62
C ILE A 285 15.14 8.53 16.32
N GLY A 286 14.90 7.24 16.19
CA GLY A 286 15.24 6.49 15.00
C GLY A 286 14.48 6.96 13.75
N ASP A 287 13.19 7.27 13.88
CA ASP A 287 12.38 7.79 12.77
C ASP A 287 12.82 9.20 12.32
N HIS A 288 13.22 10.06 13.27
CA HIS A 288 13.55 11.45 12.98
C HIS A 288 15.03 11.67 12.63
N SER A 289 15.86 10.61 12.59
CA SER A 289 17.29 10.68 12.26
C SER A 289 17.55 10.46 10.79
#